data_2c5753d2b93e172fa85b174eead8ac66
#
_entry.id   2c5753d2b93e172fa85b174eead8ac66
#
_cell.length_a   1.000
_cell.length_b   1.000
_cell.length_c   1.000
_cell.angle_alpha   90.00
_cell.angle_beta   90.00
_cell.angle_gamma   90.00
#
_symmetry.space_group_name_H-M   'P 1'
#
loop_
_entity.id
_entity.type
_entity.pdbx_description
1 polymer ?
#
loop_
_entity_poly.entity_id
_entity_poly.type
_entity_poly.pdbx_seq_one_letter_code
_entity_poly.pdbx_strand_id
1 'polypeptide(L)'
;HSIRRRQRQMCIRDRYPVYERVVEMAEGAAILANVDYKVSLISGIYETLVNRSGGAIMQNNLEILGPIEYSNEEIEFAKKIQEVTSKPQDGMDSEIRPLMDTREHPGGGSTDVGDVSWNVANINVGVATAPVGTPWHSWAVVACGGMSIGHKGMLHASKAIAMTMSDLYQNDELVKRVKNEYLERKGNEVYVAMVPEGPPPVNDN
;
A
#
# COMPACT_ATOMS: atom_id res chain seq x y z
N HIS A 1 -29.66 -0.62 3.21
CA HIS A 1 -29.42 -1.06 1.82
C HIS A 1 -28.56 -0.10 0.99
N SER A 2 -28.49 1.21 1.32
CA SER A 2 -27.75 2.21 0.52
C SER A 2 -26.24 2.23 0.81
N ILE A 3 -25.80 1.89 2.02
CA ILE A 3 -24.38 1.91 2.40
C ILE A 3 -23.62 0.74 1.78
N ARG A 4 -24.23 -0.45 1.68
CA ARG A 4 -23.62 -1.62 1.01
C ARG A 4 -23.47 -1.44 -0.52
N ARG A 5 -24.27 -0.61 -1.16
CA ARG A 5 -24.14 -0.28 -2.58
C ARG A 5 -22.96 0.66 -2.86
N ARG A 6 -22.66 1.61 -1.97
CA ARG A 6 -21.51 2.54 -2.13
C ARG A 6 -20.16 1.85 -1.92
N GLN A 7 -20.08 0.80 -1.11
CA GLN A 7 -18.85 0.04 -0.88
C GLN A 7 -18.51 -0.95 -2.01
N ARG A 8 -19.49 -1.35 -2.84
CA ARG A 8 -19.26 -2.20 -4.01
C ARG A 8 -18.81 -1.44 -5.26
N GLN A 9 -18.80 -0.11 -5.24
CA GLN A 9 -18.51 0.75 -6.38
C GLN A 9 -17.02 1.11 -6.53
N MET A 10 -16.10 0.46 -5.81
CA MET A 10 -14.65 0.61 -6.03
C MET A 10 -14.03 -0.58 -6.78
N CYS A 11 -14.84 -1.36 -7.46
CA CYS A 11 -14.36 -2.39 -8.37
C CYS A 11 -13.89 -1.78 -9.69
N ILE A 12 -12.90 -2.40 -10.32
CA ILE A 12 -12.30 -2.06 -11.63
C ILE A 12 -13.33 -1.67 -12.68
N ARG A 13 -14.50 -2.33 -12.69
CA ARG A 13 -15.64 -2.01 -13.59
C ARG A 13 -16.16 -0.59 -13.46
N ASP A 14 -15.98 0.05 -12.30
CA ASP A 14 -16.52 1.39 -12.07
C ASP A 14 -15.51 2.50 -12.36
N ARG A 15 -14.23 2.17 -12.54
CA ARG A 15 -13.17 3.18 -12.79
C ARG A 15 -13.17 3.67 -14.23
N TYR A 16 -13.29 2.78 -15.21
CA TYR A 16 -13.38 3.16 -16.61
C TYR A 16 -14.57 4.08 -16.89
N PRO A 17 -15.79 3.74 -16.45
CA PRO A 17 -16.93 4.64 -16.61
C PRO A 17 -16.75 6.01 -15.90
N VAL A 18 -16.08 6.04 -14.75
CA VAL A 18 -15.80 7.30 -14.05
C VAL A 18 -14.77 8.13 -14.84
N TYR A 19 -13.70 7.50 -15.31
CA TYR A 19 -12.69 8.16 -16.15
C TYR A 19 -13.30 8.71 -17.43
N GLU A 20 -14.06 7.90 -18.17
CA GLU A 20 -14.77 8.32 -19.39
C GLU A 20 -15.68 9.51 -19.10
N ARG A 21 -16.41 9.47 -17.98
CA ARG A 21 -17.28 10.57 -17.58
C ARG A 21 -16.51 11.85 -17.27
N VAL A 22 -15.33 11.76 -16.67
CA VAL A 22 -14.46 12.94 -16.43
C VAL A 22 -13.94 13.50 -17.75
N VAL A 23 -13.59 12.66 -18.72
CA VAL A 23 -13.17 13.09 -20.05
C VAL A 23 -14.31 13.81 -20.79
N GLU A 24 -15.54 13.27 -20.75
CA GLU A 24 -16.74 13.94 -21.31
C GLU A 24 -16.99 15.31 -20.65
N MET A 25 -16.79 15.42 -19.35
CA MET A 25 -16.91 16.70 -18.65
C MET A 25 -15.85 17.71 -19.10
N ALA A 26 -14.61 17.25 -19.32
CA ALA A 26 -13.54 18.10 -19.85
C ALA A 26 -13.85 18.58 -21.28
N GLU A 27 -14.40 17.71 -22.12
CA GLU A 27 -14.86 18.06 -23.47
C GLU A 27 -15.98 19.15 -23.43
N GLY A 28 -16.99 18.94 -22.60
CA GLY A 28 -18.05 19.92 -22.41
C GLY A 28 -17.52 21.27 -21.91
N ALA A 29 -16.58 21.28 -21.00
CA ALA A 29 -15.94 22.50 -20.49
C ALA A 29 -15.12 23.21 -21.58
N ALA A 30 -14.42 22.48 -22.44
CA ALA A 30 -13.63 23.01 -23.53
C ALA A 30 -14.53 23.67 -24.57
N ILE A 31 -15.67 23.06 -24.92
CA ILE A 31 -16.68 23.62 -25.81
C ILE A 31 -17.23 24.94 -25.24
N LEU A 32 -17.60 24.96 -23.96
CA LEU A 32 -18.14 26.16 -23.31
C LEU A 32 -17.14 27.32 -23.26
N ALA A 33 -15.85 26.99 -23.03
CA ALA A 33 -14.77 27.95 -22.94
C ALA A 33 -14.18 28.35 -24.30
N ASN A 34 -14.59 27.69 -25.39
CA ASN A 34 -14.04 27.83 -26.74
C ASN A 34 -12.50 27.66 -26.77
N VAL A 35 -12.02 26.60 -26.17
CA VAL A 35 -10.60 26.21 -26.13
C VAL A 35 -10.40 24.76 -26.57
N ASP A 36 -9.22 24.45 -27.06
CA ASP A 36 -8.83 23.06 -27.30
C ASP A 36 -8.40 22.38 -25.99
N TYR A 37 -8.57 21.06 -25.92
CA TYR A 37 -8.07 20.26 -24.78
C TYR A 37 -7.38 18.99 -25.26
N LYS A 38 -6.50 18.47 -24.43
CA LYS A 38 -5.81 17.19 -24.65
C LYS A 38 -5.81 16.41 -23.34
N VAL A 39 -6.24 15.16 -23.41
CA VAL A 39 -6.10 14.21 -22.30
C VAL A 39 -4.90 13.31 -22.57
N SER A 40 -4.00 13.17 -21.59
CA SER A 40 -2.87 12.26 -21.62
C SER A 40 -2.94 11.35 -20.39
N LEU A 41 -3.22 10.08 -20.62
CA LEU A 41 -3.19 9.07 -19.56
C LEU A 41 -1.74 8.64 -19.33
N ILE A 42 -1.17 9.01 -18.17
CA ILE A 42 0.23 8.75 -17.83
C ILE A 42 0.35 7.46 -16.99
N SER A 43 -0.59 7.24 -16.09
CA SER A 43 -0.57 6.15 -15.12
C SER A 43 -1.97 5.74 -14.73
N GLY A 44 -2.15 4.47 -14.47
CA GLY A 44 -3.38 3.91 -13.92
C GLY A 44 -3.02 2.64 -13.14
N ILE A 45 -3.58 2.50 -11.94
CA ILE A 45 -3.29 1.41 -11.02
C ILE A 45 -4.57 0.80 -10.45
N TYR A 46 -4.50 -0.48 -10.16
CA TYR A 46 -5.56 -1.23 -9.49
C TYR A 46 -5.48 -1.05 -7.97
N GLU A 47 -6.61 -1.23 -7.26
CA GLU A 47 -6.59 -1.43 -5.82
C GLU A 47 -5.86 -2.73 -5.48
N THR A 48 -5.22 -2.76 -4.31
CA THR A 48 -4.56 -3.97 -3.81
C THR A 48 -5.59 -5.05 -3.49
N LEU A 49 -5.44 -6.20 -4.11
CA LEU A 49 -6.22 -7.41 -3.80
C LEU A 49 -5.63 -8.02 -2.52
N VAL A 50 -6.29 -7.75 -1.39
CA VAL A 50 -5.81 -8.16 -0.07
C VAL A 50 -5.85 -9.68 0.08
N ASN A 51 -4.79 -10.29 0.61
CA ASN A 51 -4.73 -11.71 0.98
C ASN A 51 -4.59 -11.86 2.49
N ARG A 52 -5.65 -12.25 3.17
CA ARG A 52 -5.70 -12.37 4.63
C ARG A 52 -4.99 -13.61 5.14
N SER A 53 -5.03 -14.70 4.40
CA SER A 53 -4.31 -15.93 4.73
C SER A 53 -2.82 -15.69 4.76
N GLY A 54 -2.30 -14.96 3.78
CA GLY A 54 -0.92 -14.51 3.76
C GLY A 54 -0.60 -13.51 4.88
N GLY A 55 -1.51 -12.56 5.10
CA GLY A 55 -1.40 -11.61 6.21
C GLY A 55 -1.31 -12.27 7.57
N ALA A 56 -2.07 -13.37 7.81
CA ALA A 56 -2.02 -14.11 9.06
C ALA A 56 -0.67 -14.83 9.28
N ILE A 57 -0.04 -15.33 8.23
CA ILE A 57 1.31 -15.92 8.32
C ILE A 57 2.32 -14.84 8.68
N MET A 58 2.27 -13.70 8.02
CA MET A 58 3.13 -12.55 8.30
C MET A 58 2.94 -12.03 9.73
N GLN A 59 1.68 -11.92 10.19
CA GLN A 59 1.35 -11.48 11.54
C GLN A 59 1.96 -12.40 12.60
N ASN A 60 1.82 -13.72 12.44
CA ASN A 60 2.42 -14.70 13.33
C ASN A 60 3.96 -14.54 13.41
N ASN A 61 4.61 -14.28 12.28
CA ASN A 61 6.06 -14.07 12.24
C ASN A 61 6.49 -12.75 12.90
N LEU A 62 5.69 -11.69 12.78
CA LEU A 62 5.93 -10.45 13.52
C LEU A 62 5.80 -10.68 15.04
N GLU A 63 4.80 -11.45 15.48
CA GLU A 63 4.58 -11.78 16.89
C GLU A 63 5.73 -12.62 17.46
N ILE A 64 6.27 -13.55 16.67
CA ILE A 64 7.46 -14.34 17.05
C ILE A 64 8.72 -13.46 17.16
N LEU A 65 8.90 -12.51 16.25
CA LEU A 65 10.01 -11.56 16.27
C LEU A 65 9.94 -10.59 17.46
N GLY A 66 8.73 -10.29 17.91
CA GLY A 66 8.49 -9.29 18.95
C GLY A 66 8.66 -7.84 18.45
N PRO A 67 8.52 -6.86 19.34
CA PRO A 67 8.62 -5.45 19.01
C PRO A 67 10.06 -5.03 18.67
N ILE A 68 10.20 -3.92 17.92
CA ILE A 68 11.49 -3.29 17.70
C ILE A 68 11.91 -2.56 18.98
N GLU A 69 13.09 -2.87 19.51
CA GLU A 69 13.67 -2.17 20.65
C GLU A 69 14.44 -0.92 20.20
N TYR A 70 14.13 0.22 20.79
CA TYR A 70 14.78 1.50 20.52
C TYR A 70 15.61 1.94 21.72
N SER A 71 16.81 2.49 21.46
CA SER A 71 17.65 3.07 22.50
C SER A 71 17.11 4.44 22.97
N ASN A 72 17.62 4.95 24.08
CA ASN A 72 17.26 6.28 24.57
C ASN A 72 17.62 7.36 23.55
N GLU A 73 18.76 7.24 22.88
CA GLU A 73 19.21 8.18 21.84
C GLU A 73 18.27 8.17 20.63
N GLU A 74 17.75 7.01 20.27
CA GLU A 74 16.77 6.85 19.17
C GLU A 74 15.43 7.47 19.54
N ILE A 75 14.97 7.29 20.76
CA ILE A 75 13.74 7.93 21.27
C ILE A 75 13.89 9.45 21.32
N GLU A 76 15.02 9.96 21.80
CA GLU A 76 15.29 11.40 21.81
C GLU A 76 15.40 11.99 20.39
N PHE A 77 16.01 11.26 19.45
CA PHE A 77 16.00 11.66 18.04
C PHE A 77 14.58 11.69 17.47
N ALA A 78 13.76 10.68 17.78
CA ALA A 78 12.37 10.61 17.36
C ALA A 78 11.56 11.81 17.86
N LYS A 79 11.70 12.19 19.14
CA LYS A 79 11.04 13.35 19.73
C LYS A 79 11.48 14.66 19.08
N LYS A 80 12.77 14.82 18.72
CA LYS A 80 13.26 15.99 17.99
C LYS A 80 12.62 16.10 16.61
N ILE A 81 12.46 14.99 15.89
CA ILE A 81 11.75 14.99 14.60
C ILE A 81 10.29 15.42 14.80
N GLN A 82 9.64 14.92 15.85
CA GLN A 82 8.25 15.30 16.18
C GLN A 82 8.15 16.79 16.55
N GLU A 83 9.08 17.30 17.33
CA GLU A 83 9.14 18.72 17.70
C GLU A 83 9.20 19.62 16.46
N VAL A 84 10.19 19.39 15.56
CA VAL A 84 10.36 20.22 14.35
C VAL A 84 9.26 20.04 13.31
N THR A 85 8.51 18.95 13.38
CA THR A 85 7.32 18.71 12.54
C THR A 85 6.01 19.11 13.22
N SER A 86 6.08 19.73 14.39
CA SER A 86 4.93 20.17 15.20
C SER A 86 3.96 19.03 15.52
N LYS A 87 4.50 17.88 15.90
CA LYS A 87 3.76 16.69 16.33
C LYS A 87 3.94 16.42 17.82
N PRO A 88 3.00 15.71 18.48
CA PRO A 88 3.20 15.23 19.84
C PRO A 88 4.49 14.41 19.96
N GLN A 89 5.22 14.56 21.07
CA GLN A 89 6.50 13.88 21.29
C GLN A 89 6.30 12.47 21.88
N ASP A 90 5.53 11.63 21.17
CA ASP A 90 5.20 10.27 21.58
C ASP A 90 6.33 9.25 21.30
N GLY A 91 7.35 9.67 20.53
CA GLY A 91 8.49 8.83 20.15
C GLY A 91 8.14 7.83 19.06
N MET A 92 8.72 6.62 19.17
CA MET A 92 8.52 5.53 18.23
C MET A 92 7.37 4.63 18.68
N ASP A 93 6.60 4.10 17.71
CA ASP A 93 5.64 3.02 17.95
C ASP A 93 6.32 1.67 17.74
N SER A 94 6.43 0.89 18.81
CA SER A 94 6.98 -0.48 18.77
C SER A 94 5.90 -1.56 18.93
N GLU A 95 4.62 -1.18 19.02
CA GLU A 95 3.53 -2.13 19.21
C GLU A 95 3.28 -2.97 17.94
N ILE A 96 3.20 -4.28 18.12
CA ILE A 96 2.71 -5.18 17.06
C ILE A 96 1.20 -5.18 17.11
N ARG A 97 0.60 -4.43 16.20
CA ARG A 97 -0.86 -4.33 16.11
C ARG A 97 -1.46 -5.61 15.54
N PRO A 98 -2.62 -6.04 16.03
CA PRO A 98 -3.28 -7.23 15.51
C PRO A 98 -3.70 -7.03 14.05
N LEU A 99 -3.74 -8.12 13.29
CA LEU A 99 -4.27 -8.12 11.93
C LEU A 99 -5.72 -7.64 11.93
N MET A 100 -6.03 -6.61 11.15
CA MET A 100 -7.37 -6.03 11.09
C MET A 100 -8.31 -6.90 10.24
N ASP A 101 -9.30 -7.53 10.88
CA ASP A 101 -10.27 -8.39 10.20
C ASP A 101 -11.33 -7.63 9.37
N THR A 102 -11.59 -6.37 9.72
CA THR A 102 -12.69 -5.60 9.14
C THR A 102 -12.32 -4.81 7.89
N ARG A 103 -11.03 -4.70 7.56
CA ARG A 103 -10.57 -3.95 6.40
C ARG A 103 -10.55 -4.82 5.16
N GLU A 104 -11.61 -4.78 4.36
CA GLU A 104 -11.68 -5.43 3.05
C GLU A 104 -10.86 -4.68 2.00
N HIS A 105 -10.67 -3.37 2.19
CA HIS A 105 -9.91 -2.51 1.30
C HIS A 105 -8.78 -1.82 2.06
N PRO A 106 -7.58 -1.70 1.46
CA PRO A 106 -6.51 -0.91 2.04
C PRO A 106 -6.97 0.54 2.21
N GLY A 107 -6.53 1.19 3.28
CA GLY A 107 -6.79 2.61 3.47
C GLY A 107 -6.07 3.45 2.43
N GLY A 108 -6.47 4.71 2.32
CA GLY A 108 -6.00 5.64 1.29
C GLY A 108 -4.51 5.62 1.00
N GLY A 109 -4.15 5.96 -0.21
CA GLY A 109 -2.83 5.85 -0.80
C GLY A 109 -2.91 5.10 -2.11
N SER A 110 -1.90 5.28 -2.97
CA SER A 110 -1.80 4.55 -4.22
C SER A 110 -0.44 3.84 -4.31
N THR A 111 -0.42 2.65 -4.91
CA THR A 111 0.78 1.86 -5.10
C THR A 111 0.60 0.94 -6.30
N ASP A 112 1.64 0.76 -7.08
CA ASP A 112 1.73 -0.20 -8.17
C ASP A 112 1.68 -1.67 -7.71
N VAL A 113 1.86 -1.93 -6.41
CA VAL A 113 1.62 -3.24 -5.80
C VAL A 113 0.18 -3.72 -6.04
N GLY A 114 -0.78 -2.81 -6.25
CA GLY A 114 -2.12 -3.13 -6.69
C GLY A 114 -2.10 -4.03 -7.92
N ASP A 115 -1.44 -3.61 -8.99
CA ASP A 115 -1.36 -4.36 -10.25
C ASP A 115 -0.68 -5.73 -10.08
N VAL A 116 0.37 -5.81 -9.25
CA VAL A 116 1.01 -7.09 -8.89
C VAL A 116 0.02 -8.01 -8.20
N SER A 117 -0.79 -7.50 -7.28
CA SER A 117 -1.74 -8.28 -6.49
C SER A 117 -2.87 -8.91 -7.31
N TRP A 118 -3.16 -8.39 -8.49
CA TRP A 118 -4.12 -8.98 -9.43
C TRP A 118 -3.53 -10.08 -10.31
N ASN A 119 -2.21 -10.24 -10.32
CA ASN A 119 -1.51 -11.29 -11.07
C ASN A 119 -1.02 -12.42 -10.17
N VAL A 120 -0.65 -12.11 -8.92
CA VAL A 120 -0.18 -13.09 -7.94
C VAL A 120 -0.71 -12.75 -6.54
N ALA A 121 -0.81 -13.76 -5.68
CA ALA A 121 -1.11 -13.52 -4.27
C ALA A 121 -0.02 -12.65 -3.64
N ASN A 122 -0.43 -11.55 -3.00
CA ASN A 122 0.47 -10.57 -2.40
C ASN A 122 0.37 -10.60 -0.87
N ILE A 123 1.51 -10.56 -0.18
CA ILE A 123 1.61 -10.48 1.28
C ILE A 123 2.42 -9.23 1.62
N ASN A 124 1.83 -8.31 2.35
CA ASN A 124 2.44 -7.05 2.75
C ASN A 124 2.78 -7.04 4.23
N VAL A 125 3.80 -6.27 4.61
CA VAL A 125 4.16 -5.97 5.99
C VAL A 125 4.39 -4.47 6.14
N GLY A 126 3.89 -3.89 7.23
CA GLY A 126 4.20 -2.54 7.67
C GLY A 126 5.05 -2.58 8.92
N VAL A 127 6.11 -1.79 8.95
CA VAL A 127 7.00 -1.64 10.10
C VAL A 127 7.28 -0.16 10.39
N ALA A 128 7.54 0.18 11.65
CA ALA A 128 7.89 1.53 12.04
C ALA A 128 9.32 1.86 11.56
N THR A 129 9.44 2.90 10.73
CA THR A 129 10.71 3.46 10.23
C THR A 129 10.87 4.94 10.52
N ALA A 130 9.87 5.54 11.17
CA ALA A 130 9.82 6.95 11.57
C ALA A 130 8.93 7.12 12.81
N PRO A 131 9.06 8.23 13.57
CA PRO A 131 8.26 8.52 14.75
C PRO A 131 6.76 8.60 14.45
N VAL A 132 5.94 8.38 15.48
CA VAL A 132 4.48 8.53 15.39
C VAL A 132 4.12 9.91 14.83
N GLY A 133 3.18 9.93 13.87
CA GLY A 133 2.67 11.15 13.26
C GLY A 133 3.61 11.86 12.30
N THR A 134 4.77 11.27 11.96
CA THR A 134 5.67 11.84 10.94
C THR A 134 4.92 12.02 9.62
N PRO A 135 4.94 13.23 9.01
CA PRO A 135 4.30 13.45 7.72
C PRO A 135 4.97 12.59 6.63
N TRP A 136 4.21 11.73 5.98
CA TRP A 136 4.70 10.97 4.83
C TRP A 136 4.99 11.90 3.64
N HIS A 137 5.86 11.48 2.74
CA HIS A 137 6.34 12.27 1.60
C HIS A 137 7.02 13.59 2.02
N SER A 138 7.75 13.58 3.15
CA SER A 138 8.47 14.73 3.66
C SER A 138 9.95 14.42 3.92
N TRP A 139 10.74 15.48 4.09
CA TRP A 139 12.14 15.37 4.49
C TRP A 139 12.33 14.58 5.80
N ALA A 140 11.36 14.63 6.71
CA ALA A 140 11.42 13.95 8.00
C ALA A 140 11.48 12.41 7.83
N VAL A 141 10.73 11.83 6.89
CA VAL A 141 10.81 10.41 6.55
C VAL A 141 12.20 10.06 6.02
N VAL A 142 12.75 10.90 5.14
CA VAL A 142 14.10 10.70 4.57
C VAL A 142 15.16 10.74 5.67
N ALA A 143 15.07 11.72 6.58
CA ALA A 143 15.97 11.84 7.73
C ALA A 143 15.92 10.58 8.61
N CYS A 144 14.72 10.06 8.91
CA CYS A 144 14.55 8.85 9.70
C CYS A 144 15.07 7.60 8.98
N GLY A 145 14.85 7.49 7.65
CA GLY A 145 15.28 6.36 6.84
C GLY A 145 16.80 6.16 6.83
N GLY A 146 17.58 7.25 6.91
CA GLY A 146 19.03 7.21 6.98
C GLY A 146 19.62 6.96 8.38
N MET A 147 18.77 6.86 9.41
CA MET A 147 19.20 6.68 10.81
C MET A 147 18.92 5.25 11.31
N SER A 148 19.45 4.93 12.49
CA SER A 148 19.29 3.59 13.08
C SER A 148 17.84 3.16 13.26
N ILE A 149 16.90 4.07 13.51
CA ILE A 149 15.47 3.76 13.60
C ILE A 149 14.93 3.22 12.26
N GLY A 150 15.31 3.82 11.14
CA GLY A 150 14.95 3.33 9.81
C GLY A 150 15.62 1.99 9.49
N HIS A 151 16.90 1.85 9.83
CA HIS A 151 17.64 0.60 9.64
C HIS A 151 17.07 -0.56 10.46
N LYS A 152 16.65 -0.31 11.71
CA LYS A 152 15.99 -1.32 12.54
C LYS A 152 14.66 -1.77 11.92
N GLY A 153 13.85 -0.83 11.45
CA GLY A 153 12.61 -1.16 10.73
C GLY A 153 12.87 -2.00 9.49
N MET A 154 13.84 -1.62 8.65
CA MET A 154 14.25 -2.39 7.47
C MET A 154 14.67 -3.81 7.82
N LEU A 155 15.54 -3.98 8.82
CA LEU A 155 16.01 -5.30 9.26
C LEU A 155 14.87 -6.13 9.84
N HIS A 156 13.96 -5.52 10.59
CA HIS A 156 12.80 -6.20 11.16
C HIS A 156 11.86 -6.71 10.07
N ALA A 157 11.54 -5.87 9.08
CA ALA A 157 10.76 -6.26 7.91
C ALA A 157 11.43 -7.41 7.13
N SER A 158 12.76 -7.32 6.92
CA SER A 158 13.53 -8.36 6.23
C SER A 158 13.45 -9.71 6.93
N LYS A 159 13.53 -9.72 8.27
CA LYS A 159 13.38 -10.95 9.07
C LYS A 159 11.96 -11.53 8.95
N ALA A 160 10.92 -10.69 9.08
CA ALA A 160 9.53 -11.13 8.96
C ALA A 160 9.23 -11.72 7.57
N ILE A 161 9.73 -11.08 6.50
CA ILE A 161 9.61 -11.57 5.13
C ILE A 161 10.33 -12.90 4.97
N ALA A 162 11.58 -13.01 5.43
CA ALA A 162 12.37 -14.24 5.32
C ALA A 162 11.70 -15.42 6.06
N MET A 163 11.17 -15.19 7.27
CA MET A 163 10.43 -16.20 8.02
C MET A 163 9.16 -16.63 7.27
N THR A 164 8.40 -15.67 6.75
CA THR A 164 7.19 -15.94 5.96
C THR A 164 7.50 -16.72 4.68
N MET A 165 8.58 -16.39 3.99
CA MET A 165 9.05 -17.16 2.84
C MET A 165 9.44 -18.59 3.25
N SER A 166 10.17 -18.75 4.37
CA SER A 166 10.54 -20.07 4.91
C SER A 166 9.31 -20.93 5.21
N ASP A 167 8.29 -20.35 5.87
CA ASP A 167 7.05 -21.06 6.16
C ASP A 167 6.34 -21.53 4.90
N LEU A 168 6.26 -20.69 3.89
CA LEU A 168 5.64 -21.02 2.61
C LEU A 168 6.43 -22.10 1.85
N TYR A 169 7.76 -22.04 1.87
CA TYR A 169 8.59 -23.07 1.23
C TYR A 169 8.54 -24.43 1.92
N GLN A 170 8.27 -24.46 3.21
CA GLN A 170 8.23 -25.69 4.00
C GLN A 170 6.84 -26.29 4.14
N ASN A 171 5.77 -25.56 3.77
CA ASN A 171 4.41 -25.97 4.01
C ASN A 171 3.48 -25.69 2.83
N ASP A 172 3.26 -26.69 2.00
CA ASP A 172 2.39 -26.64 0.84
C ASP A 172 0.94 -26.26 1.17
N GLU A 173 0.45 -26.59 2.37
CA GLU A 173 -0.90 -26.26 2.79
C GLU A 173 -1.07 -24.74 3.01
N LEU A 174 -0.04 -24.05 3.51
CA LEU A 174 -0.04 -22.59 3.59
C LEU A 174 -0.10 -21.96 2.20
N VAL A 175 0.71 -22.46 1.26
CA VAL A 175 0.69 -22.00 -0.14
C VAL A 175 -0.68 -22.19 -0.77
N LYS A 176 -1.28 -23.38 -0.61
CA LYS A 176 -2.64 -23.68 -1.11
C LYS A 176 -3.67 -22.72 -0.52
N ARG A 177 -3.63 -22.48 0.79
CA ARG A 177 -4.57 -21.56 1.46
C ARG A 177 -4.45 -20.14 0.93
N VAL A 178 -3.24 -19.60 0.82
CA VAL A 178 -2.96 -18.27 0.25
C VAL A 178 -3.44 -18.18 -1.20
N LYS A 179 -3.14 -19.20 -2.01
CA LYS A 179 -3.54 -19.25 -3.42
C LYS A 179 -5.07 -19.36 -3.58
N ASN A 180 -5.72 -20.17 -2.78
CA ASN A 180 -7.18 -20.34 -2.87
C ASN A 180 -7.91 -19.04 -2.53
N GLU A 181 -7.52 -18.34 -1.47
CA GLU A 181 -8.09 -17.03 -1.16
C GLU A 181 -7.84 -16.01 -2.28
N TYR A 182 -6.64 -16.00 -2.85
CA TYR A 182 -6.34 -15.14 -3.99
C TYR A 182 -7.29 -15.41 -5.17
N LEU A 183 -7.47 -16.69 -5.55
CA LEU A 183 -8.33 -17.07 -6.64
C LEU A 183 -9.81 -16.77 -6.37
N GLU A 184 -10.27 -17.00 -5.14
CA GLU A 184 -11.62 -16.68 -4.71
C GLU A 184 -11.90 -15.16 -4.80
N ARG A 185 -10.99 -14.34 -4.30
CA ARG A 185 -11.12 -12.87 -4.32
C ARG A 185 -11.01 -12.28 -5.71
N LYS A 186 -10.10 -12.79 -6.52
CA LYS A 186 -9.94 -12.39 -7.92
C LYS A 186 -11.16 -12.77 -8.75
N GLY A 187 -11.77 -13.93 -8.46
CA GLY A 187 -12.86 -14.46 -9.24
C GLY A 187 -12.46 -14.69 -10.69
N ASN A 188 -13.36 -14.32 -11.62
CA ASN A 188 -13.15 -14.43 -13.06
C ASN A 188 -12.58 -13.14 -13.69
N GLU A 189 -12.15 -12.17 -12.90
CA GLU A 189 -11.64 -10.92 -13.43
C GLU A 189 -10.27 -11.13 -14.09
N VAL A 190 -10.16 -10.63 -15.33
CA VAL A 190 -8.92 -10.63 -16.09
C VAL A 190 -8.22 -9.30 -15.84
N TYR A 191 -6.97 -9.35 -15.42
CA TYR A 191 -6.17 -8.14 -15.29
C TYR A 191 -5.87 -7.55 -16.67
N VAL A 192 -6.14 -6.25 -16.83
CA VAL A 192 -5.81 -5.47 -18.01
C VAL A 192 -5.11 -4.20 -17.55
N ALA A 193 -3.90 -3.96 -18.02
CA ALA A 193 -3.18 -2.74 -17.66
C ALA A 193 -4.00 -1.48 -17.98
N MET A 194 -4.05 -0.55 -17.05
CA MET A 194 -4.81 0.71 -17.18
C MET A 194 -4.01 1.83 -17.87
N VAL A 195 -2.94 1.49 -18.53
CA VAL A 195 -2.10 2.42 -19.29
C VAL A 195 -2.08 2.03 -20.76
N PRO A 196 -1.95 2.99 -21.70
CA PRO A 196 -1.78 2.69 -23.10
C PRO A 196 -0.55 1.82 -23.36
N GLU A 197 -0.65 0.94 -24.37
CA GLU A 197 0.51 0.19 -24.85
C GLU A 197 1.53 1.14 -25.45
N GLY A 198 2.82 0.83 -25.25
CA GLY A 198 3.92 1.60 -25.81
C GLY A 198 4.96 2.01 -24.75
N PRO A 199 5.97 2.76 -25.18
CA PRO A 199 6.97 3.29 -24.26
C PRO A 199 6.33 4.34 -23.34
N PRO A 200 6.84 4.53 -22.10
CA PRO A 200 6.36 5.56 -21.22
C PRO A 200 6.50 6.94 -21.88
N PRO A 201 5.53 7.85 -21.69
CA PRO A 201 5.56 9.19 -22.27
C PRO A 201 6.60 10.08 -21.56
N VAL A 202 7.87 9.72 -21.69
CA VAL A 202 8.99 10.54 -21.23
C VAL A 202 9.25 11.62 -22.28
N ASN A 203 9.31 12.88 -21.86
CA ASN A 203 9.72 13.94 -22.76
C ASN A 203 11.18 13.68 -23.15
N ASP A 204 11.43 13.48 -24.43
CA ASP A 204 12.79 13.61 -24.98
C ASP A 204 13.18 15.09 -24.86
N ASN A 205 13.97 15.42 -23.83
CA ASN A 205 14.56 16.75 -23.67
C ASN A 205 15.79 16.88 -24.56
#